data_53d489e69dd28cad20e43d0f0f77cfff
#
_entry.id   53d489e69dd28cad20e43d0f0f77cfff
#
_cell.length_a   1.000
_cell.length_b   1.000
_cell.length_c   1.000
_cell.angle_alpha   90.00
_cell.angle_beta   90.00
_cell.angle_gamma   90.00
#
_symmetry.space_group_name_H-M   'P 1'
#
loop_
_entity.id
_entity.type
_entity.pdbx_description
1 polymer ?
#
loop_
_entity_poly.entity_id
_entity_poly.type
_entity_poly.pdbx_seq_one_letter_code
_entity_poly.pdbx_strand_id
1 'polypeptide(L)'
;MIDQAIAAPLAAALTAKGYETLTAVQQAVLAPEAQGRDVLVSAQTGSGKTVAFGIAIADQILAGQDKLLYADSPLALVIAPTRELALQVARELEWLYASAGAQIATCVGGMDYRSEKRALDRGAHIVVGTPGRLRDHIDRKSLDLSGLRAAVLDEADEMLRMGFIDDVERILQETPDSRQTALFSATMPSAIKRIAK
;
A
#
# COMPACT_ATOMS: atom_id res chain seq x y z
N MET A 1 -1.51 -21.20 -13.65
CA MET A 1 -2.28 -21.41 -12.42
C MET A 1 -1.84 -20.38 -11.40
N ILE A 2 -2.79 -19.65 -10.80
CA ILE A 2 -2.47 -18.68 -9.74
C ILE A 2 -1.94 -19.46 -8.54
N ASP A 3 -0.78 -19.05 -8.05
CA ASP A 3 0.04 -19.84 -7.17
C ASP A 3 -0.57 -19.96 -5.75
N GLN A 4 -0.26 -21.09 -5.10
CA GLN A 4 -0.61 -21.37 -3.71
C GLN A 4 0.11 -20.45 -2.71
N ALA A 5 1.15 -19.72 -3.13
CA ALA A 5 1.84 -18.74 -2.30
C ALA A 5 1.01 -17.48 -2.03
N ILE A 6 -0.07 -17.27 -2.78
CA ILE A 6 -0.95 -16.11 -2.63
C ILE A 6 -2.02 -16.42 -1.60
N ALA A 7 -2.29 -15.48 -0.67
CA ALA A 7 -3.35 -15.62 0.30
C ALA A 7 -4.69 -15.94 -0.38
N ALA A 8 -5.46 -16.86 0.20
CA ALA A 8 -6.66 -17.41 -0.44
C ALA A 8 -7.66 -16.36 -0.92
N PRO A 9 -8.03 -15.32 -0.15
CA PRO A 9 -8.99 -14.32 -0.64
C PRO A 9 -8.45 -13.52 -1.82
N LEU A 10 -7.15 -13.28 -1.91
CA LEU A 10 -6.55 -12.58 -3.04
C LEU A 10 -6.47 -13.49 -4.27
N ALA A 11 -6.13 -14.75 -4.08
CA ALA A 11 -6.13 -15.73 -5.18
C ALA A 11 -7.52 -15.87 -5.78
N ALA A 12 -8.57 -15.90 -4.97
CA ALA A 12 -9.95 -15.93 -5.42
C ALA A 12 -10.30 -14.67 -6.23
N ALA A 13 -9.88 -13.50 -5.77
CA ALA A 13 -10.13 -12.24 -6.47
C ALA A 13 -9.42 -12.20 -7.83
N LEU A 14 -8.18 -12.65 -7.90
CA LEU A 14 -7.41 -12.72 -9.15
C LEU A 14 -8.08 -13.66 -10.15
N THR A 15 -8.49 -14.82 -9.73
CA THR A 15 -9.19 -15.78 -10.57
C THR A 15 -10.51 -15.20 -11.09
N ALA A 16 -11.29 -14.57 -10.23
CA ALA A 16 -12.55 -13.94 -10.63
C ALA A 16 -12.34 -12.81 -11.64
N LYS A 17 -11.21 -12.12 -11.57
CA LYS A 17 -10.87 -11.03 -12.48
C LYS A 17 -10.28 -11.52 -13.81
N GLY A 18 -10.07 -12.83 -13.95
CA GLY A 18 -9.56 -13.44 -15.17
C GLY A 18 -8.05 -13.58 -15.26
N TYR A 19 -7.34 -13.45 -14.17
CA TYR A 19 -5.88 -13.63 -14.14
C TYR A 19 -5.55 -15.11 -14.20
N GLU A 20 -4.81 -15.52 -15.21
CA GLU A 20 -4.34 -16.90 -15.36
C GLU A 20 -2.88 -17.05 -14.96
N THR A 21 -2.07 -16.00 -15.21
CA THR A 21 -0.65 -15.98 -14.88
C THR A 21 -0.29 -14.66 -14.24
N LEU A 22 0.82 -14.64 -13.51
CA LEU A 22 1.35 -13.45 -12.88
C LEU A 22 2.42 -12.79 -13.74
N THR A 23 2.52 -11.46 -13.67
CA THR A 23 3.62 -10.73 -14.32
C THR A 23 4.93 -11.00 -13.60
N ALA A 24 6.05 -10.61 -14.21
CA ALA A 24 7.38 -10.79 -13.61
C ALA A 24 7.49 -10.10 -12.25
N VAL A 25 6.97 -8.86 -12.11
CA VAL A 25 7.05 -8.14 -10.84
C VAL A 25 6.16 -8.79 -9.78
N GLN A 26 5.00 -9.33 -10.18
CA GLN A 26 4.12 -10.06 -9.27
C GLN A 26 4.78 -11.35 -8.77
N GLN A 27 5.46 -12.09 -9.65
CA GLN A 27 6.20 -13.28 -9.26
C GLN A 27 7.38 -12.96 -8.34
N ALA A 28 8.07 -11.84 -8.60
CA ALA A 28 9.24 -11.45 -7.82
C ALA A 28 8.89 -11.20 -6.35
N VAL A 29 7.72 -10.60 -6.05
CA VAL A 29 7.31 -10.34 -4.65
C VAL A 29 6.88 -11.62 -3.93
N LEU A 30 6.57 -12.68 -4.66
CA LEU A 30 6.23 -13.98 -4.08
C LEU A 30 7.46 -14.86 -3.84
N ALA A 31 8.64 -14.47 -4.32
CA ALA A 31 9.85 -15.24 -4.11
C ALA A 31 10.12 -15.43 -2.61
N PRO A 32 10.62 -16.60 -2.18
CA PRO A 32 10.86 -16.84 -0.75
C PRO A 32 11.72 -15.78 -0.08
N GLU A 33 12.66 -15.19 -0.82
CA GLU A 33 13.56 -14.14 -0.32
C GLU A 33 12.81 -12.85 0.02
N ALA A 34 11.64 -12.61 -0.59
CA ALA A 34 10.85 -11.40 -0.39
C ALA A 34 9.74 -11.57 0.66
N GLN A 35 9.40 -12.78 1.04
CA GLN A 35 8.26 -13.06 1.91
C GLN A 35 8.48 -12.50 3.32
N GLY A 36 7.54 -11.64 3.76
CA GLY A 36 7.57 -11.06 5.10
C GLY A 36 8.69 -10.04 5.33
N ARG A 37 9.42 -9.65 4.30
CA ARG A 37 10.56 -8.74 4.40
C ARG A 37 10.28 -7.42 3.73
N ASP A 38 11.08 -6.42 4.10
CA ASP A 38 11.12 -5.17 3.34
C ASP A 38 11.65 -5.46 1.95
N VAL A 39 10.99 -4.89 0.93
CA VAL A 39 11.38 -5.13 -0.46
C VAL A 39 11.62 -3.80 -1.17
N LEU A 40 12.61 -3.82 -2.05
CA LEU A 40 12.94 -2.71 -2.92
C LEU A 40 12.80 -3.21 -4.36
N VAL A 41 11.78 -2.71 -5.07
CA VAL A 41 11.43 -3.22 -6.38
C VAL A 41 11.63 -2.15 -7.44
N SER A 42 12.43 -2.48 -8.46
CA SER A 42 12.56 -1.66 -9.65
C SER A 42 11.47 -2.08 -10.64
N ALA A 43 10.48 -1.22 -10.84
CA ALA A 43 9.35 -1.53 -11.70
C ALA A 43 8.87 -0.29 -12.43
N GLN A 44 8.53 -0.46 -13.70
CA GLN A 44 7.97 0.61 -14.53
C GLN A 44 6.46 0.62 -14.45
N THR A 45 5.85 1.76 -14.79
CA THR A 45 4.41 1.93 -14.87
C THR A 45 3.79 0.90 -15.81
N GLY A 46 2.66 0.33 -15.41
CA GLY A 46 1.93 -0.63 -16.24
C GLY A 46 2.41 -2.07 -16.15
N SER A 47 3.34 -2.38 -15.23
CA SER A 47 3.90 -3.72 -15.08
C SER A 47 3.10 -4.62 -14.14
N GLY A 48 1.88 -4.22 -13.75
CA GLY A 48 1.07 -4.97 -12.79
C GLY A 48 1.53 -4.77 -11.34
N LYS A 49 2.21 -3.67 -11.07
CA LYS A 49 2.82 -3.43 -9.76
C LYS A 49 1.80 -3.25 -8.63
N THR A 50 0.60 -2.72 -8.91
CA THR A 50 -0.42 -2.55 -7.85
C THR A 50 -0.84 -3.90 -7.29
N VAL A 51 -1.10 -4.88 -8.14
CA VAL A 51 -1.37 -6.25 -7.71
C VAL A 51 -0.16 -6.81 -6.98
N ALA A 52 1.06 -6.54 -7.49
CA ALA A 52 2.29 -7.02 -6.87
C ALA A 52 2.44 -6.56 -5.42
N PHE A 53 2.30 -5.25 -5.16
CA PHE A 53 2.45 -4.81 -3.78
C PHE A 53 1.25 -5.21 -2.91
N GLY A 54 0.05 -5.33 -3.47
CA GLY A 54 -1.09 -5.86 -2.75
C GLY A 54 -0.85 -7.30 -2.28
N ILE A 55 -0.25 -8.13 -3.12
CA ILE A 55 0.13 -9.49 -2.76
C ILE A 55 1.27 -9.49 -1.73
N ALA A 56 2.26 -8.63 -1.91
CA ALA A 56 3.46 -8.60 -1.06
C ALA A 56 3.13 -8.33 0.42
N ILE A 57 2.12 -7.49 0.69
CA ILE A 57 1.76 -7.12 2.05
C ILE A 57 0.63 -7.97 2.64
N ALA A 58 0.05 -8.87 1.85
CA ALA A 58 -1.15 -9.61 2.25
C ALA A 58 -0.94 -10.42 3.55
N ASP A 59 0.19 -11.08 3.69
CA ASP A 59 0.46 -11.89 4.88
C ASP A 59 0.50 -11.05 6.15
N GLN A 60 1.05 -9.84 6.07
CA GLN A 60 1.12 -8.93 7.21
C GLN A 60 -0.28 -8.41 7.59
N ILE A 61 -1.10 -8.10 6.61
CA ILE A 61 -2.44 -7.56 6.84
C ILE A 61 -3.38 -8.64 7.33
N LEU A 62 -3.40 -9.80 6.67
CA LEU A 62 -4.33 -10.89 6.99
C LEU A 62 -3.92 -11.70 8.21
N ALA A 63 -2.62 -11.78 8.51
CA ALA A 63 -2.10 -12.50 9.65
C ALA A 63 -2.64 -13.94 9.75
N GLY A 64 -2.70 -14.63 8.60
CA GLY A 64 -3.16 -16.01 8.51
C GLY A 64 -4.67 -16.18 8.45
N GLN A 65 -5.45 -15.10 8.42
CA GLN A 65 -6.92 -15.16 8.34
C GLN A 65 -7.39 -14.87 6.92
N ASP A 66 -8.55 -15.41 6.55
CA ASP A 66 -9.13 -15.18 5.24
C ASP A 66 -9.97 -13.91 5.17
N LYS A 67 -10.42 -13.40 6.31
CA LYS A 67 -11.23 -12.18 6.38
C LYS A 67 -10.69 -11.25 7.44
N LEU A 68 -10.81 -9.94 7.17
CA LEU A 68 -10.41 -8.90 8.09
C LEU A 68 -11.56 -8.53 9.01
N LEU A 69 -11.27 -8.45 10.29
CA LEU A 69 -12.18 -7.93 11.29
C LEU A 69 -12.08 -6.41 11.33
N TYR A 70 -12.94 -5.77 12.12
CA TYR A 70 -12.88 -4.32 12.31
C TYR A 70 -11.48 -3.90 12.78
N ALA A 71 -10.96 -2.82 12.21
CA ALA A 71 -9.66 -2.27 12.60
C ALA A 71 -9.85 -0.87 13.20
N ASP A 72 -9.38 -0.69 14.41
CA ASP A 72 -9.38 0.62 15.07
C ASP A 72 -8.43 1.61 14.40
N SER A 73 -7.35 1.09 13.82
CA SER A 73 -6.38 1.88 13.07
C SER A 73 -5.95 1.11 11.83
N PRO A 74 -5.47 1.79 10.78
CA PRO A 74 -5.07 1.13 9.55
C PRO A 74 -3.97 0.09 9.75
N LEU A 75 -4.05 -0.99 8.97
CA LEU A 75 -3.05 -2.06 8.94
C LEU A 75 -2.02 -1.83 7.85
N ALA A 76 -2.39 -1.15 6.77
CA ALA A 76 -1.50 -0.86 5.65
C ALA A 76 -1.71 0.55 5.13
N LEU A 77 -0.62 1.11 4.62
CA LEU A 77 -0.60 2.44 4.02
C LEU A 77 0.09 2.36 2.65
N VAL A 78 -0.52 2.97 1.64
CA VAL A 78 0.10 3.14 0.32
C VAL A 78 0.24 4.62 0.05
N ILE A 79 1.46 5.06 -0.25
CA ILE A 79 1.76 6.45 -0.58
C ILE A 79 2.08 6.54 -2.07
N ALA A 80 1.34 7.38 -2.79
CA ALA A 80 1.50 7.60 -4.22
C ALA A 80 1.71 9.09 -4.50
N PRO A 81 2.45 9.46 -5.56
CA PRO A 81 2.81 10.86 -5.78
C PRO A 81 1.67 11.76 -6.24
N THR A 82 0.65 11.21 -6.90
CA THR A 82 -0.45 11.98 -7.45
C THR A 82 -1.80 11.44 -7.02
N ARG A 83 -2.79 12.32 -7.03
CA ARG A 83 -4.18 11.96 -6.75
C ARG A 83 -4.69 10.87 -7.70
N GLU A 84 -4.41 11.03 -9.00
CA GLU A 84 -4.86 10.09 -10.02
C GLU A 84 -4.32 8.70 -9.80
N LEU A 85 -3.03 8.59 -9.50
CA LEU A 85 -2.39 7.31 -9.21
C LEU A 85 -2.95 6.70 -7.91
N ALA A 86 -3.10 7.51 -6.87
CA ALA A 86 -3.65 7.02 -5.60
C ALA A 86 -5.06 6.46 -5.78
N LEU A 87 -5.91 7.15 -6.52
CA LEU A 87 -7.27 6.68 -6.78
C LEU A 87 -7.29 5.40 -7.61
N GLN A 88 -6.40 5.28 -8.60
CA GLN A 88 -6.26 4.06 -9.39
C GLN A 88 -5.81 2.89 -8.53
N VAL A 89 -4.83 3.10 -7.67
CA VAL A 89 -4.34 2.10 -6.73
C VAL A 89 -5.47 1.66 -5.80
N ALA A 90 -6.24 2.59 -5.26
CA ALA A 90 -7.36 2.28 -4.38
C ALA A 90 -8.39 1.39 -5.07
N ARG A 91 -8.74 1.70 -6.32
CA ARG A 91 -9.70 0.89 -7.08
C ARG A 91 -9.19 -0.54 -7.29
N GLU A 92 -7.91 -0.70 -7.57
CA GLU A 92 -7.35 -2.04 -7.76
C GLU A 92 -7.29 -2.82 -6.44
N LEU A 93 -6.95 -2.18 -5.35
CA LEU A 93 -6.94 -2.82 -4.04
C LEU A 93 -8.35 -3.18 -3.58
N GLU A 94 -9.36 -2.39 -3.94
CA GLU A 94 -10.75 -2.69 -3.60
C GLU A 94 -11.19 -4.05 -4.15
N TRP A 95 -10.95 -4.33 -5.44
CA TRP A 95 -11.34 -5.63 -5.97
C TRP A 95 -10.42 -6.76 -5.48
N LEU A 96 -9.13 -6.48 -5.31
CA LEU A 96 -8.17 -7.49 -4.87
C LEU A 96 -8.46 -7.99 -3.44
N TYR A 97 -8.86 -7.09 -2.57
CA TYR A 97 -9.16 -7.40 -1.16
C TYR A 97 -10.65 -7.53 -0.86
N ALA A 98 -11.51 -7.54 -1.88
CA ALA A 98 -12.96 -7.60 -1.67
C ALA A 98 -13.37 -8.86 -0.90
N SER A 99 -12.81 -10.01 -1.24
CA SER A 99 -13.12 -11.27 -0.55
C SER A 99 -12.62 -11.31 0.89
N ALA A 100 -11.61 -10.50 1.21
CA ALA A 100 -11.09 -10.37 2.58
C ALA A 100 -11.91 -9.40 3.43
N GLY A 101 -12.83 -8.64 2.83
CA GLY A 101 -13.66 -7.68 3.55
C GLY A 101 -12.94 -6.41 3.94
N ALA A 102 -11.87 -6.04 3.23
CA ALA A 102 -11.09 -4.85 3.56
C ALA A 102 -11.86 -3.56 3.29
N GLN A 103 -11.78 -2.62 4.21
CA GLN A 103 -12.25 -1.25 4.02
C GLN A 103 -11.06 -0.39 3.59
N ILE A 104 -11.20 0.28 2.46
CA ILE A 104 -10.12 1.09 1.89
C ILE A 104 -10.55 2.55 1.91
N ALA A 105 -9.71 3.41 2.49
CA ALA A 105 -9.92 4.85 2.55
C ALA A 105 -8.88 5.57 1.71
N THR A 106 -9.25 6.69 1.11
CA THR A 106 -8.33 7.52 0.34
C THR A 106 -8.12 8.88 1.01
N CYS A 107 -6.90 9.39 0.95
CA CYS A 107 -6.51 10.69 1.50
C CYS A 107 -5.69 11.41 0.44
N VAL A 108 -6.36 12.09 -0.50
CA VAL A 108 -5.71 12.49 -1.76
C VAL A 108 -5.73 14.00 -2.05
N GLY A 109 -6.29 14.82 -1.20
CA GLY A 109 -6.43 16.25 -1.52
C GLY A 109 -7.45 16.48 -2.64
N GLY A 110 -7.92 17.71 -2.77
CA GLY A 110 -8.98 18.02 -3.74
C GLY A 110 -10.33 17.41 -3.39
N MET A 111 -10.38 16.57 -2.38
CA MET A 111 -11.59 16.02 -1.80
C MET A 111 -11.88 16.74 -0.47
N ASP A 112 -13.12 16.63 -0.02
CA ASP A 112 -13.50 17.22 1.28
C ASP A 112 -12.76 16.49 2.41
N TYR A 113 -12.00 17.25 3.20
CA TYR A 113 -11.26 16.72 4.35
C TYR A 113 -12.19 15.97 5.32
N ARG A 114 -13.40 16.50 5.55
CA ARG A 114 -14.34 15.88 6.49
C ARG A 114 -14.83 14.52 6.00
N SER A 115 -15.00 14.36 4.70
CA SER A 115 -15.38 13.06 4.12
C SER A 115 -14.27 12.04 4.31
N GLU A 116 -13.03 12.44 4.11
CA GLU A 116 -11.88 11.57 4.34
C GLU A 116 -11.77 11.19 5.82
N LYS A 117 -11.93 12.17 6.71
CA LYS A 117 -11.90 11.91 8.14
C LYS A 117 -12.98 10.92 8.57
N ARG A 118 -14.20 11.06 8.04
CA ARG A 118 -15.29 10.14 8.34
C ARG A 118 -14.98 8.72 7.87
N ALA A 119 -14.36 8.56 6.71
CA ALA A 119 -13.94 7.25 6.21
C ALA A 119 -12.91 6.61 7.14
N LEU A 120 -11.96 7.39 7.65
CA LEU A 120 -10.97 6.92 8.61
C LEU A 120 -11.62 6.53 9.95
N ASP A 121 -12.56 7.34 10.43
CA ASP A 121 -13.27 7.09 11.69
C ASP A 121 -14.13 5.82 11.64
N ARG A 122 -14.65 5.45 10.46
CA ARG A 122 -15.41 4.22 10.27
C ARG A 122 -14.55 2.97 10.34
N GLY A 123 -13.25 3.12 10.32
CA GLY A 123 -12.30 2.01 10.37
C GLY A 123 -11.86 1.56 8.98
N ALA A 124 -10.66 1.96 8.59
CA ALA A 124 -10.05 1.56 7.33
C ALA A 124 -8.93 0.56 7.61
N HIS A 125 -8.89 -0.51 6.83
CA HIS A 125 -7.80 -1.49 6.90
C HIS A 125 -6.61 -1.01 6.08
N ILE A 126 -6.87 -0.42 4.92
CA ILE A 126 -5.85 0.09 4.01
C ILE A 126 -6.16 1.56 3.71
N VAL A 127 -5.17 2.42 3.86
CA VAL A 127 -5.26 3.83 3.49
C VAL A 127 -4.35 4.07 2.30
N VAL A 128 -4.89 4.70 1.24
CA VAL A 128 -4.12 5.08 0.06
C VAL A 128 -4.17 6.60 -0.04
N GLY A 129 -3.02 7.23 -0.18
CA GLY A 129 -3.01 8.68 -0.22
C GLY A 129 -1.78 9.29 -0.85
N THR A 130 -1.84 10.62 -0.99
CA THR A 130 -0.72 11.43 -1.43
C THR A 130 0.01 12.00 -0.21
N PRO A 131 1.32 12.30 -0.34
CA PRO A 131 2.12 12.69 0.82
C PRO A 131 1.58 13.89 1.59
N GLY A 132 1.19 14.95 0.89
CA GLY A 132 0.73 16.17 1.56
C GLY A 132 -0.56 15.97 2.35
N ARG A 133 -1.54 15.27 1.77
CA ARG A 133 -2.82 15.04 2.45
C ARG A 133 -2.68 14.03 3.60
N LEU A 134 -1.85 13.01 3.43
CA LEU A 134 -1.58 12.06 4.50
C LEU A 134 -0.93 12.77 5.70
N ARG A 135 0.06 13.61 5.44
CA ARG A 135 0.69 14.40 6.49
C ARG A 135 -0.31 15.33 7.19
N ASP A 136 -1.21 15.94 6.42
CA ASP A 136 -2.26 16.80 6.97
C ASP A 136 -3.15 16.04 7.97
N HIS A 137 -3.59 14.83 7.61
CA HIS A 137 -4.38 13.99 8.51
C HIS A 137 -3.59 13.58 9.76
N ILE A 138 -2.31 13.29 9.61
CA ILE A 138 -1.44 12.95 10.74
C ILE A 138 -1.32 14.14 11.68
N ASP A 139 -1.03 15.32 11.15
CA ASP A 139 -0.83 16.54 11.95
C ASP A 139 -2.12 16.95 12.66
N ARG A 140 -3.27 16.69 12.07
CA ARG A 140 -4.59 16.94 12.67
C ARG A 140 -5.10 15.77 13.53
N LYS A 141 -4.31 14.72 13.65
CA LYS A 141 -4.62 13.52 14.45
C LYS A 141 -5.88 12.76 13.98
N SER A 142 -6.24 12.89 12.71
CA SER A 142 -7.32 12.11 12.11
C SER A 142 -6.84 10.78 11.52
N LEU A 143 -5.53 10.58 11.40
CA LEU A 143 -4.93 9.34 10.91
C LEU A 143 -3.92 8.85 11.94
N ASP A 144 -4.19 7.67 12.51
CA ASP A 144 -3.33 7.02 13.50
C ASP A 144 -2.64 5.83 12.83
N LEU A 145 -1.32 5.90 12.70
CA LEU A 145 -0.51 4.86 12.05
C LEU A 145 0.24 3.98 13.07
N SER A 146 -0.08 4.08 14.36
CA SER A 146 0.63 3.33 15.40
C SER A 146 0.45 1.82 15.32
N GLY A 147 -0.63 1.34 14.69
CA GLY A 147 -0.89 -0.08 14.49
C GLY A 147 -0.52 -0.60 13.11
N LEU A 148 0.18 0.18 12.30
CA LEU A 148 0.48 -0.16 10.92
C LEU A 148 1.41 -1.37 10.83
N ARG A 149 1.06 -2.33 9.97
CA ARG A 149 1.85 -3.55 9.73
C ARG A 149 2.66 -3.48 8.45
N ALA A 150 2.19 -2.70 7.47
CA ALA A 150 2.85 -2.62 6.17
C ALA A 150 2.71 -1.22 5.57
N ALA A 151 3.76 -0.74 4.91
CA ALA A 151 3.75 0.50 4.15
C ALA A 151 4.29 0.25 2.74
N VAL A 152 3.65 0.87 1.75
CA VAL A 152 4.07 0.81 0.35
C VAL A 152 4.33 2.22 -0.16
N LEU A 153 5.50 2.42 -0.77
CA LEU A 153 5.84 3.66 -1.46
C LEU A 153 5.81 3.38 -2.95
N ASP A 154 4.81 3.92 -3.65
CA ASP A 154 4.65 3.71 -5.08
C ASP A 154 5.21 4.91 -5.85
N GLU A 155 6.00 4.63 -6.89
CA GLU A 155 6.70 5.65 -7.68
C GLU A 155 7.51 6.60 -6.79
N ALA A 156 8.37 6.03 -5.97
CA ALA A 156 9.16 6.79 -4.99
C ALA A 156 10.06 7.82 -5.65
N ASP A 157 10.61 7.52 -6.83
CA ASP A 157 11.44 8.47 -7.60
C ASP A 157 10.64 9.69 -8.05
N GLU A 158 9.36 9.51 -8.41
CA GLU A 158 8.48 10.64 -8.72
C GLU A 158 8.24 11.52 -7.50
N MET A 159 8.03 10.91 -6.33
CA MET A 159 7.87 11.67 -5.09
C MET A 159 9.12 12.48 -4.77
N LEU A 160 10.30 11.94 -5.05
CA LEU A 160 11.56 12.66 -4.90
C LEU A 160 11.62 13.87 -5.85
N ARG A 161 11.29 13.67 -7.13
CA ARG A 161 11.29 14.75 -8.12
C ARG A 161 10.30 15.86 -7.79
N MET A 162 9.14 15.50 -7.23
CA MET A 162 8.10 16.46 -6.87
C MET A 162 8.35 17.14 -5.51
N GLY A 163 9.41 16.77 -4.80
CA GLY A 163 9.77 17.40 -3.54
C GLY A 163 9.02 16.89 -2.34
N PHE A 164 8.46 15.66 -2.39
CA PHE A 164 7.63 15.10 -1.32
C PHE A 164 8.39 14.21 -0.33
N ILE A 165 9.71 14.11 -0.46
CA ILE A 165 10.48 13.16 0.37
C ILE A 165 10.38 13.52 1.87
N ASP A 166 10.40 14.80 2.22
CA ASP A 166 10.28 15.20 3.62
C ASP A 166 8.92 14.80 4.20
N ASP A 167 7.85 14.96 3.41
CA ASP A 167 6.51 14.51 3.81
C ASP A 167 6.46 13.00 4.00
N VAL A 168 7.07 12.24 3.08
CA VAL A 168 7.14 10.79 3.16
C VAL A 168 7.89 10.34 4.42
N GLU A 169 9.05 10.93 4.69
CA GLU A 169 9.83 10.61 5.88
C GLU A 169 9.04 10.92 7.16
N ARG A 170 8.34 12.06 7.20
CA ARG A 170 7.50 12.44 8.33
C ARG A 170 6.38 11.41 8.57
N ILE A 171 5.75 10.95 7.50
CA ILE A 171 4.69 9.94 7.58
C ILE A 171 5.25 8.63 8.14
N LEU A 172 6.39 8.18 7.62
CA LEU A 172 7.00 6.91 8.04
C LEU A 172 7.46 6.96 9.51
N GLN A 173 7.83 8.12 10.02
CA GLN A 173 8.20 8.28 11.43
C GLN A 173 7.03 7.98 12.39
N GLU A 174 5.79 8.11 11.91
CA GLU A 174 4.60 7.81 12.71
C GLU A 174 4.22 6.33 12.69
N THR A 175 4.96 5.50 11.96
CA THR A 175 4.68 4.08 11.84
C THR A 175 5.62 3.26 12.72
N PRO A 176 5.20 2.04 13.16
CA PRO A 176 6.09 1.17 13.95
C PRO A 176 7.32 0.75 13.17
N ASP A 177 8.45 0.57 13.86
CA ASP A 177 9.68 0.07 13.24
C ASP A 177 9.52 -1.39 12.75
N SER A 178 8.57 -2.12 13.32
CA SER A 178 8.31 -3.51 12.93
C SER A 178 7.53 -3.66 11.64
N ARG A 179 7.12 -2.54 11.01
CA ARG A 179 6.37 -2.61 9.75
C ARG A 179 7.18 -3.26 8.64
N GLN A 180 6.49 -3.95 7.74
CA GLN A 180 7.07 -4.32 6.44
C GLN A 180 7.00 -3.10 5.52
N THR A 181 8.07 -2.83 4.79
CA THR A 181 8.10 -1.71 3.82
C THR A 181 8.36 -2.25 2.43
N ALA A 182 7.50 -1.89 1.47
CA ALA A 182 7.70 -2.20 0.06
C ALA A 182 7.86 -0.89 -0.70
N LEU A 183 8.97 -0.75 -1.42
CA LEU A 183 9.28 0.46 -2.16
C LEU A 183 9.37 0.14 -3.64
N PHE A 184 8.55 0.78 -4.46
CA PHE A 184 8.48 0.59 -5.89
C PHE A 184 8.93 1.87 -6.59
N SER A 185 9.91 1.74 -7.47
CA SER A 185 10.50 2.90 -8.15
C SER A 185 11.13 2.47 -9.46
N ALA A 186 10.98 3.27 -10.51
CA ALA A 186 11.64 2.98 -11.79
C ALA A 186 13.14 3.24 -11.72
N THR A 187 13.58 4.18 -10.87
CA THR A 187 14.98 4.50 -10.64
C THR A 187 15.27 4.46 -9.14
N MET A 188 16.55 4.28 -8.78
CA MET A 188 16.98 4.14 -7.38
C MET A 188 18.06 5.17 -7.01
N PRO A 189 17.73 6.49 -6.99
CA PRO A 189 18.66 7.49 -6.48
C PRO A 189 19.04 7.23 -5.02
N SER A 190 20.16 7.80 -4.58
CA SER A 190 20.64 7.58 -3.21
C SER A 190 19.62 8.00 -2.14
N ALA A 191 18.85 9.07 -2.38
CA ALA A 191 17.82 9.50 -1.45
C ALA A 191 16.73 8.43 -1.26
N ILE A 192 16.35 7.73 -2.33
CA ILE A 192 15.39 6.63 -2.26
C ILE A 192 15.96 5.44 -1.51
N LYS A 193 17.21 5.09 -1.77
CA LYS A 193 17.88 4.01 -1.05
C LYS A 193 17.98 4.29 0.45
N ARG A 194 18.15 5.57 0.83
CA ARG A 194 18.19 5.98 2.23
C ARG A 194 16.86 5.74 2.94
N ILE A 195 15.75 6.00 2.28
CA ILE A 195 14.40 5.76 2.83
C ILE A 195 14.17 4.27 3.06
N ALA A 196 14.71 3.42 2.17
CA ALA A 196 14.54 1.98 2.23
C ALA A 196 15.25 1.33 3.42
N LYS A 197 16.10 2.05 4.14
CA LYS A 197 16.81 1.51 5.32
C LYS A 197 15.97 1.73 6.63
#